data_3d50364beef8d3b6ecd828bc293cca90
#
_entry.id   3d50364beef8d3b6ecd828bc293cca90
#
_cell.length_a   1.000
_cell.length_b   1.000
_cell.length_c   1.000
_cell.angle_alpha   90.00
_cell.angle_beta   90.00
_cell.angle_gamma   90.00
#
_symmetry.space_group_name_H-M   'P 1'
#
loop_
_entity.id
_entity.type
_entity.pdbx_description
1 polymer ?
#
loop_
_entity_poly.entity_id
_entity_poly.type
_entity_poly.pdbx_seq_one_letter_code
_entity_poly.pdbx_strand_id
1 'polypeptide(L)'
;MQHHRFTNDYSEGAHPRILEALMNTNLTQHTGYGMDEHCQKAAELICRECSHIASGADSHPTIRTDLDIHFLVGGTQTNRIVIDAALRPYQAVIAVSTGHINVHETGAVEASGHKVIAVPGEDGKLTASAVEKVLSAHRDEHMVQPKMVYISNTTELGTQYTKKELEELSRLC
;
A
#
# COMPACT_ATOMS: atom_id res chain seq x y z
N MET A 1 31.41 -8.23 15.47
CA MET A 1 30.14 -7.45 15.58
C MET A 1 29.35 -7.64 14.30
N GLN A 2 28.10 -8.02 14.42
CA GLN A 2 27.21 -8.12 13.27
C GLN A 2 26.81 -6.69 12.86
N HIS A 3 27.14 -6.28 11.64
CA HIS A 3 26.75 -4.96 11.12
C HIS A 3 25.36 -5.06 10.53
N HIS A 4 24.40 -4.37 11.13
CA HIS A 4 23.07 -4.20 10.55
C HIS A 4 23.12 -3.15 9.42
N ARG A 5 22.54 -3.49 8.28
CA ARG A 5 22.45 -2.62 7.11
C ARG A 5 21.00 -2.15 6.95
N PHE A 6 20.82 -0.87 6.68
CA PHE A 6 19.52 -0.24 6.42
C PHE A 6 19.41 0.25 4.98
N THR A 7 19.96 -0.52 4.04
CA THR A 7 19.99 -0.15 2.62
C THR A 7 18.71 -0.50 1.87
N ASN A 8 17.96 -1.48 2.35
CA ASN A 8 16.67 -1.93 1.81
C ASN A 8 15.98 -2.85 2.82
N ASP A 9 14.72 -3.21 2.54
CA ASP A 9 13.86 -4.04 3.39
C ASP A 9 13.96 -5.55 3.12
N TYR A 10 14.80 -5.97 2.18
CA TYR A 10 14.94 -7.38 1.77
C TYR A 10 16.34 -7.97 1.99
N SER A 11 17.25 -7.25 2.64
CA SER A 11 18.62 -7.73 2.89
C SER A 11 18.75 -8.68 4.08
N GLU A 12 17.77 -8.68 4.98
CA GLU A 12 17.76 -9.52 6.16
C GLU A 12 16.95 -10.80 5.92
N GLY A 13 17.32 -11.87 6.59
CA GLY A 13 16.57 -13.12 6.60
C GLY A 13 15.32 -13.03 7.49
N ALA A 14 14.49 -14.08 7.44
CA ALA A 14 13.34 -14.19 8.31
C ALA A 14 13.74 -14.40 9.77
N HIS A 15 12.92 -13.90 10.69
CA HIS A 15 13.10 -14.15 12.12
C HIS A 15 13.12 -15.67 12.42
N PRO A 16 13.98 -16.18 13.33
CA PRO A 16 14.10 -17.62 13.60
C PRO A 16 12.78 -18.34 13.87
N ARG A 17 11.83 -17.72 14.58
CA ARG A 17 10.49 -18.29 14.82
C ARG A 17 9.67 -18.51 13.55
N ILE A 18 9.88 -17.69 12.51
CA ILE A 18 9.23 -17.88 11.21
C ILE A 18 9.82 -19.10 10.51
N LEU A 19 11.15 -19.25 10.54
CA LEU A 19 11.82 -20.40 9.96
C LEU A 19 11.41 -21.69 10.66
N GLU A 20 11.30 -21.69 12.00
CA GLU A 20 10.80 -22.82 12.78
C GLU A 20 9.36 -23.17 12.41
N ALA A 21 8.46 -22.18 12.29
CA ALA A 21 7.09 -22.41 11.86
C ALA A 21 7.01 -23.01 10.45
N LEU A 22 7.84 -22.52 9.51
CA LEU A 22 7.93 -23.07 8.16
C LEU A 22 8.42 -24.53 8.18
N MET A 23 9.43 -24.84 8.97
CA MET A 23 9.92 -26.24 9.13
C MET A 23 8.83 -27.16 9.68
N ASN A 24 8.08 -26.71 10.69
CA ASN A 24 7.05 -27.52 11.34
C ASN A 24 5.84 -27.79 10.44
N THR A 25 5.57 -26.90 9.48
CA THR A 25 4.43 -27.01 8.55
C THR A 25 4.81 -27.53 7.17
N ASN A 26 6.11 -27.70 6.89
CA ASN A 26 6.64 -27.98 5.55
C ASN A 26 6.05 -29.22 4.86
N LEU A 27 5.67 -30.23 5.63
CA LEU A 27 5.10 -31.47 5.10
C LEU A 27 3.56 -31.52 5.18
N THR A 28 2.93 -30.46 5.67
CA THR A 28 1.49 -30.35 5.72
C THR A 28 0.97 -29.84 4.37
N GLN A 29 -0.05 -30.48 3.83
CA GLN A 29 -0.71 -30.03 2.61
C GLN A 29 -1.79 -29.00 2.96
N HIS A 30 -1.71 -27.83 2.33
CA HIS A 30 -2.67 -26.75 2.52
C HIS A 30 -3.36 -26.39 1.21
N THR A 31 -4.57 -25.87 1.30
CA THR A 31 -5.25 -25.26 0.16
C THR A 31 -4.52 -23.99 -0.25
N GLY A 32 -4.32 -23.78 -1.53
CA GLY A 32 -3.65 -22.59 -2.05
C GLY A 32 -4.52 -21.32 -2.08
N TYR A 33 -3.98 -20.26 -2.62
CA TYR A 33 -4.69 -19.00 -2.92
C TYR A 33 -5.22 -18.24 -1.70
N GLY A 34 -4.55 -18.37 -0.55
CA GLY A 34 -4.97 -17.68 0.68
C GLY A 34 -6.19 -18.31 1.38
N MET A 35 -6.60 -19.52 0.95
CA MET A 35 -7.78 -20.21 1.48
C MET A 35 -7.43 -21.18 2.63
N ASP A 36 -6.18 -21.23 3.03
CA ASP A 36 -5.70 -22.08 4.11
C ASP A 36 -5.94 -21.46 5.49
N GLU A 37 -5.82 -22.30 6.51
CA GLU A 37 -6.04 -21.93 7.92
C GLU A 37 -5.04 -20.89 8.45
N HIS A 38 -3.80 -20.84 7.93
CA HIS A 38 -2.81 -19.85 8.32
C HIS A 38 -3.18 -18.47 7.80
N CYS A 39 -3.62 -18.37 6.55
CA CYS A 39 -4.11 -17.14 5.95
C CYS A 39 -5.38 -16.64 6.66
N GLN A 40 -6.33 -17.54 6.96
CA GLN A 40 -7.53 -17.17 7.72
C GLN A 40 -7.17 -16.61 9.09
N LYS A 41 -6.28 -17.29 9.83
CA LYS A 41 -5.83 -16.85 11.14
C LYS A 41 -5.07 -15.52 11.08
N ALA A 42 -4.23 -15.34 10.08
CA ALA A 42 -3.51 -14.08 9.86
C ALA A 42 -4.48 -12.92 9.58
N ALA A 43 -5.50 -13.13 8.73
CA ALA A 43 -6.53 -12.15 8.45
C ALA A 43 -7.30 -11.74 9.72
N GLU A 44 -7.71 -12.70 10.55
CA GLU A 44 -8.36 -12.43 11.85
C GLU A 44 -7.49 -11.57 12.77
N LEU A 45 -6.19 -11.88 12.85
CA LEU A 45 -5.25 -11.13 13.69
C LEU A 45 -5.06 -9.69 13.17
N ILE A 46 -4.91 -9.51 11.86
CA ILE A 46 -4.81 -8.19 11.23
C ILE A 46 -6.08 -7.37 11.48
N CYS A 47 -7.27 -7.95 11.27
CA CYS A 47 -8.55 -7.28 11.55
C CYS A 47 -8.65 -6.85 13.02
N ARG A 48 -8.17 -7.68 13.95
CA ARG A 48 -8.15 -7.36 15.38
C ARG A 48 -7.23 -6.17 15.68
N GLU A 49 -6.01 -6.17 15.15
CA GLU A 49 -5.06 -5.05 15.33
C GLU A 49 -5.64 -3.74 14.75
N CYS A 50 -6.22 -3.78 13.56
CA CYS A 50 -6.86 -2.61 12.96
C CYS A 50 -8.04 -2.10 13.80
N SER A 51 -8.77 -2.99 14.48
CA SER A 51 -9.89 -2.63 15.37
C SER A 51 -9.43 -1.93 16.64
N HIS A 52 -8.32 -2.37 17.23
CA HIS A 52 -7.72 -1.73 18.40
C HIS A 52 -7.29 -0.28 18.09
N ILE A 53 -6.69 -0.06 16.92
CA ILE A 53 -6.26 1.27 16.48
C ILE A 53 -7.45 2.22 16.30
N ALA A 54 -8.56 1.72 15.73
CA ALA A 54 -9.75 2.52 15.46
C ALA A 54 -10.54 2.91 16.72
N SER A 55 -10.54 2.04 17.75
CA SER A 55 -11.36 2.21 18.96
C SER A 55 -10.72 3.08 20.05
N GLY A 56 -9.43 3.41 19.95
CA GLY A 56 -8.68 4.04 21.06
C GLY A 56 -8.41 3.07 22.22
N ALA A 57 -7.44 3.41 23.08
CA ALA A 57 -6.92 2.51 24.12
C ALA A 57 -7.93 2.09 25.21
N ASP A 58 -9.08 2.78 25.35
CA ASP A 58 -10.00 2.64 26.48
C ASP A 58 -11.34 1.95 26.13
N SER A 59 -11.55 1.50 24.89
CA SER A 59 -12.78 0.84 24.49
C SER A 59 -12.56 -0.64 24.16
N HIS A 60 -13.53 -1.50 24.50
CA HIS A 60 -13.52 -2.90 24.05
C HIS A 60 -13.50 -2.93 22.51
N PRO A 61 -12.51 -3.57 21.90
CA PRO A 61 -12.39 -3.57 20.44
C PRO A 61 -13.56 -4.33 19.82
N THR A 62 -14.38 -3.62 19.07
CA THR A 62 -15.31 -4.29 18.15
C THR A 62 -14.50 -4.76 16.95
N ILE A 63 -14.47 -6.06 16.68
CA ILE A 63 -13.77 -6.60 15.51
C ILE A 63 -14.38 -5.95 14.26
N ARG A 64 -13.55 -5.30 13.47
CA ARG A 64 -13.98 -4.71 12.20
C ARG A 64 -14.30 -5.84 11.21
N THR A 65 -15.59 -5.92 10.86
CA THR A 65 -16.10 -6.89 9.87
C THR A 65 -16.18 -6.30 8.46
N ASP A 66 -15.79 -5.03 8.32
CA ASP A 66 -15.77 -4.26 7.07
C ASP A 66 -14.39 -4.24 6.39
N LEU A 67 -13.46 -5.08 6.86
CA LEU A 67 -12.12 -5.22 6.28
C LEU A 67 -11.99 -6.55 5.55
N ASP A 68 -11.62 -6.48 4.28
CA ASP A 68 -11.17 -7.61 3.49
C ASP A 68 -9.64 -7.65 3.46
N ILE A 69 -9.06 -8.80 3.80
CA ILE A 69 -7.61 -8.99 3.81
C ILE A 69 -7.23 -9.92 2.66
N HIS A 70 -6.39 -9.41 1.78
CA HIS A 70 -5.86 -10.15 0.63
C HIS A 70 -4.35 -10.32 0.76
N PHE A 71 -3.86 -11.56 0.62
CA PHE A 71 -2.43 -11.88 0.62
C PHE A 71 -1.92 -11.99 -0.81
N LEU A 72 -0.94 -11.16 -1.17
CA LEU A 72 -0.34 -11.12 -2.49
C LEU A 72 1.18 -11.36 -2.39
N VAL A 73 1.80 -11.78 -3.48
CA VAL A 73 3.18 -12.28 -3.49
C VAL A 73 4.23 -11.18 -3.28
N GLY A 74 3.93 -9.94 -3.67
CA GLY A 74 4.90 -8.84 -3.54
C GLY A 74 4.27 -7.47 -3.70
N GLY A 75 5.00 -6.42 -3.28
CA GLY A 75 4.52 -5.03 -3.25
C GLY A 75 4.15 -4.50 -4.63
N THR A 76 5.02 -4.68 -5.63
CA THR A 76 4.75 -4.27 -7.02
C THR A 76 3.50 -4.95 -7.59
N GLN A 77 3.32 -6.26 -7.34
CA GLN A 77 2.10 -6.96 -7.74
C GLN A 77 0.87 -6.38 -7.04
N THR A 78 0.97 -6.09 -5.76
CA THR A 78 -0.11 -5.50 -4.97
C THR A 78 -0.52 -4.15 -5.54
N ASN A 79 0.44 -3.25 -5.75
CA ASN A 79 0.18 -1.92 -6.30
C ASN A 79 -0.50 -2.00 -7.68
N ARG A 80 0.03 -2.83 -8.57
CA ARG A 80 -0.54 -3.04 -9.91
C ARG A 80 -1.96 -3.57 -9.85
N ILE A 81 -2.23 -4.62 -9.07
CA ILE A 81 -3.56 -5.23 -8.95
C ILE A 81 -4.57 -4.24 -8.38
N VAL A 82 -4.22 -3.53 -7.30
CA VAL A 82 -5.14 -2.57 -6.67
C VAL A 82 -5.47 -1.42 -7.63
N ILE A 83 -4.47 -0.88 -8.31
CA ILE A 83 -4.66 0.22 -9.27
C ILE A 83 -5.51 -0.24 -10.46
N ASP A 84 -5.18 -1.39 -11.06
CA ASP A 84 -5.90 -1.94 -12.21
C ASP A 84 -7.35 -2.32 -11.87
N ALA A 85 -7.59 -2.89 -10.70
CA ALA A 85 -8.93 -3.25 -10.25
C ALA A 85 -9.82 -2.03 -9.93
N ALA A 86 -9.22 -0.93 -9.46
CA ALA A 86 -9.95 0.25 -9.02
C ALA A 86 -10.15 1.31 -10.12
N LEU A 87 -9.33 1.30 -11.16
CA LEU A 87 -9.35 2.30 -12.23
C LEU A 87 -9.88 1.73 -13.54
N ARG A 88 -10.56 2.59 -14.31
CA ARG A 88 -10.91 2.32 -15.70
C ARG A 88 -9.76 2.73 -16.63
N PRO A 89 -9.66 2.19 -17.87
CA PRO A 89 -8.52 2.43 -18.77
C PRO A 89 -8.17 3.90 -19.03
N TYR A 90 -9.15 4.81 -18.96
CA TYR A 90 -8.95 6.26 -19.14
C TYR A 90 -8.69 7.00 -17.82
N GLN A 91 -8.57 6.29 -16.71
CA GLN A 91 -8.30 6.87 -15.39
C GLN A 91 -6.83 6.72 -15.02
N ALA A 92 -6.37 7.61 -14.14
CA ALA A 92 -4.97 7.72 -13.75
C ALA A 92 -4.83 7.78 -12.23
N VAL A 93 -3.66 7.36 -11.76
CA VAL A 93 -3.24 7.49 -10.37
C VAL A 93 -2.27 8.67 -10.22
N ILE A 94 -2.47 9.48 -9.18
CA ILE A 94 -1.55 10.57 -8.81
C ILE A 94 -0.58 10.02 -7.76
N ALA A 95 0.71 10.25 -7.95
CA ALA A 95 1.76 9.93 -6.98
C ALA A 95 2.78 11.07 -6.89
N VAL A 96 3.48 11.17 -5.76
CA VAL A 96 4.67 12.03 -5.71
C VAL A 96 5.74 11.52 -6.66
N SER A 97 6.55 12.41 -7.23
CA SER A 97 7.57 12.06 -8.23
C SER A 97 8.59 11.02 -7.73
N THR A 98 8.84 10.97 -6.42
CA THR A 98 9.68 9.97 -5.75
C THR A 98 8.91 8.72 -5.32
N GLY A 99 7.60 8.65 -5.53
CA GLY A 99 6.76 7.52 -5.09
C GLY A 99 7.15 6.20 -5.76
N HIS A 100 7.06 5.12 -5.01
CA HIS A 100 7.54 3.79 -5.40
C HIS A 100 7.01 3.35 -6.77
N ILE A 101 5.72 3.52 -7.04
CA ILE A 101 5.09 3.16 -8.33
C ILE A 101 5.65 3.95 -9.52
N ASN A 102 6.24 5.13 -9.28
CA ASN A 102 6.82 5.97 -10.33
C ASN A 102 8.30 5.63 -10.61
N VAL A 103 9.08 5.21 -9.59
CA VAL A 103 10.53 5.12 -9.70
C VAL A 103 11.12 3.72 -9.47
N HIS A 104 10.40 2.79 -8.84
CA HIS A 104 10.95 1.50 -8.41
C HIS A 104 10.18 0.27 -8.92
N GLU A 105 9.22 0.42 -9.82
CA GLU A 105 8.38 -0.69 -10.30
C GLU A 105 8.49 -0.97 -11.80
N THR A 106 9.46 -0.38 -12.48
CA THR A 106 9.80 -0.67 -13.89
C THR A 106 8.59 -0.55 -14.84
N GLY A 107 7.70 0.43 -14.58
CA GLY A 107 6.50 0.65 -15.40
C GLY A 107 5.39 -0.39 -15.20
N ALA A 108 5.29 -1.00 -14.01
CA ALA A 108 4.28 -2.03 -13.75
C ALA A 108 2.84 -1.49 -13.82
N VAL A 109 2.62 -0.25 -13.40
CA VAL A 109 1.30 0.42 -13.47
C VAL A 109 0.97 0.77 -14.91
N GLU A 110 1.92 1.33 -15.65
CA GLU A 110 1.75 1.67 -17.07
C GLU A 110 1.50 0.42 -17.92
N ALA A 111 2.10 -0.71 -17.56
CA ALA A 111 1.88 -1.99 -18.25
C ALA A 111 0.45 -2.54 -18.06
N SER A 112 -0.30 -2.09 -17.04
CA SER A 112 -1.73 -2.36 -16.89
C SER A 112 -2.63 -1.34 -17.62
N GLY A 113 -2.03 -0.37 -18.32
CA GLY A 113 -2.76 0.60 -19.14
C GLY A 113 -3.11 1.90 -18.42
N HIS A 114 -2.61 2.10 -17.20
CA HIS A 114 -2.89 3.30 -16.40
C HIS A 114 -1.71 4.26 -16.38
N LYS A 115 -2.02 5.56 -16.45
CA LYS A 115 -1.02 6.61 -16.34
C LYS A 115 -0.73 6.92 -14.88
N VAL A 116 0.55 6.98 -14.53
CA VAL A 116 1.01 7.61 -13.28
C VAL A 116 1.22 9.10 -13.54
N ILE A 117 0.50 9.95 -12.81
CA ILE A 117 0.68 11.40 -12.82
C ILE A 117 1.65 11.75 -11.69
N ALA A 118 2.92 11.91 -12.05
CA ALA A 118 3.98 12.24 -11.11
C ALA A 118 3.94 13.72 -10.76
N VAL A 119 3.88 14.04 -9.47
CA VAL A 119 3.79 15.41 -8.93
C VAL A 119 5.01 15.68 -8.07
N PRO A 120 5.71 16.80 -8.24
CA PRO A 120 6.75 17.21 -7.30
C PRO A 120 6.20 17.33 -5.88
N GLY A 121 6.94 16.82 -4.90
CA GLY A 121 6.58 16.89 -3.49
C GLY A 121 7.79 17.21 -2.63
N GLU A 122 7.57 17.94 -1.54
CA GLU A 122 8.58 18.20 -0.54
C GLU A 122 8.70 16.97 0.38
N ASP A 123 9.91 16.59 0.73
CA ASP A 123 10.22 15.44 1.60
C ASP A 123 9.56 14.12 1.16
N GLY A 124 9.34 13.94 -0.15
CA GLY A 124 8.71 12.74 -0.69
C GLY A 124 7.20 12.63 -0.41
N LYS A 125 6.57 13.71 0.04
CA LYS A 125 5.15 13.74 0.38
C LYS A 125 4.29 14.38 -0.70
N LEU A 126 3.15 13.79 -0.96
CA LEU A 126 2.09 14.38 -1.77
C LEU A 126 1.15 15.18 -0.86
N THR A 127 0.84 16.41 -1.22
CA THR A 127 -0.08 17.27 -0.46
C THR A 127 -1.45 17.36 -1.11
N ALA A 128 -2.49 17.60 -0.33
CA ALA A 128 -3.85 17.83 -0.85
C ALA A 128 -3.86 18.96 -1.89
N SER A 129 -3.16 20.06 -1.64
CA SER A 129 -3.10 21.18 -2.59
C SER A 129 -2.41 20.81 -3.92
N ALA A 130 -1.43 19.91 -3.90
CA ALA A 130 -0.79 19.42 -5.12
C ALA A 130 -1.77 18.53 -5.93
N VAL A 131 -2.55 17.69 -5.26
CA VAL A 131 -3.62 16.89 -5.89
C VAL A 131 -4.69 17.79 -6.50
N GLU A 132 -5.16 18.83 -5.79
CA GLU A 132 -6.14 19.81 -6.31
C GLU A 132 -5.66 20.50 -7.59
N LYS A 133 -4.38 20.84 -7.67
CA LYS A 133 -3.79 21.41 -8.89
C LYS A 133 -3.86 20.44 -10.07
N VAL A 134 -3.58 19.16 -9.84
CA VAL A 134 -3.71 18.12 -10.87
C VAL A 134 -5.17 17.99 -11.32
N LEU A 135 -6.11 17.88 -10.39
CA LEU A 135 -7.54 17.79 -10.69
C LEU A 135 -8.03 19.02 -11.49
N SER A 136 -7.55 20.21 -11.13
CA SER A 136 -7.90 21.45 -11.82
C SER A 136 -7.32 21.54 -13.22
N ALA A 137 -6.18 20.91 -13.48
CA ALA A 137 -5.51 20.89 -14.78
C ALA A 137 -6.05 19.78 -15.73
N HIS A 138 -6.71 18.73 -15.22
CA HIS A 138 -7.21 17.61 -16.00
C HIS A 138 -8.72 17.71 -16.21
N ARG A 139 -9.16 18.74 -16.93
CA ARG A 139 -10.59 19.03 -17.20
C ARG A 139 -11.03 18.78 -18.64
N ASP A 140 -10.08 18.53 -19.53
CA ASP A 140 -10.33 18.28 -20.94
C ASP A 140 -10.67 16.79 -21.14
N GLU A 141 -11.64 16.50 -21.98
CA GLU A 141 -12.10 15.15 -22.31
C GLU A 141 -11.04 14.28 -23.03
N HIS A 142 -9.99 14.90 -23.56
CA HIS A 142 -8.86 14.21 -24.18
C HIS A 142 -7.75 13.85 -23.17
N MET A 143 -7.90 14.28 -21.93
CA MET A 143 -6.96 13.97 -20.86
C MET A 143 -7.43 12.77 -20.03
N VAL A 144 -6.46 12.02 -19.45
CA VAL A 144 -6.82 11.00 -18.47
C VAL A 144 -7.47 11.62 -17.24
N GLN A 145 -8.39 10.91 -16.62
CA GLN A 145 -9.07 11.36 -15.41
C GLN A 145 -8.32 10.88 -14.16
N PRO A 146 -7.74 11.76 -13.34
CA PRO A 146 -7.16 11.37 -12.05
C PRO A 146 -8.29 10.88 -11.11
N LYS A 147 -8.18 9.63 -10.62
CA LYS A 147 -9.21 9.01 -9.77
C LYS A 147 -8.64 8.26 -8.57
N MET A 148 -7.33 8.21 -8.45
CA MET A 148 -6.67 7.58 -7.31
C MET A 148 -5.48 8.43 -6.88
N VAL A 149 -5.21 8.44 -5.59
CA VAL A 149 -4.00 8.96 -4.98
C VAL A 149 -3.23 7.80 -4.39
N TYR A 150 -1.95 7.70 -4.74
CA TYR A 150 -1.01 6.75 -4.17
C TYR A 150 0.00 7.47 -3.27
N ILE A 151 0.21 6.95 -2.08
CA ILE A 151 1.27 7.39 -1.16
C ILE A 151 2.01 6.18 -0.59
N SER A 152 3.31 6.34 -0.33
CA SER A 152 4.09 5.44 0.52
C SER A 152 4.17 6.02 1.93
N ASN A 153 3.91 5.22 2.95
CA ASN A 153 4.08 5.64 4.34
C ASN A 153 4.75 4.50 5.15
N THR A 154 6.01 4.60 5.42
CA THR A 154 7.02 5.66 5.25
C THR A 154 7.29 5.98 3.78
N THR A 155 7.64 7.24 3.47
CA THR A 155 7.98 7.64 2.10
C THR A 155 9.33 7.06 1.67
N GLU A 156 9.64 7.11 0.37
CA GLU A 156 10.94 6.69 -0.18
C GLU A 156 12.14 7.51 0.36
N LEU A 157 11.88 8.67 0.95
CA LEU A 157 12.88 9.53 1.58
C LEU A 157 12.96 9.35 3.10
N GLY A 158 12.24 8.39 3.67
CA GLY A 158 12.24 8.08 5.10
C GLY A 158 11.38 9.00 5.96
N THR A 159 10.56 9.85 5.38
CA THR A 159 9.61 10.70 6.10
C THR A 159 8.27 9.98 6.33
N GLN A 160 7.47 10.47 7.26
CA GLN A 160 6.16 9.91 7.59
C GLN A 160 5.06 10.98 7.45
N TYR A 161 3.91 10.55 6.93
CA TYR A 161 2.71 11.39 6.96
C TYR A 161 2.18 11.50 8.39
N THR A 162 1.88 12.72 8.80
CA THR A 162 1.12 12.97 10.03
C THR A 162 -0.36 12.61 9.84
N LYS A 163 -1.08 12.36 10.93
CA LYS A 163 -2.52 12.11 10.88
C LYS A 163 -3.27 13.24 10.15
N LYS A 164 -2.88 14.50 10.39
CA LYS A 164 -3.49 15.67 9.75
C LYS A 164 -3.30 15.65 8.22
N GLU A 165 -2.10 15.36 7.74
CA GLU A 165 -1.82 15.27 6.30
C GLU A 165 -2.63 14.15 5.63
N LEU A 166 -2.74 12.99 6.30
CA LEU A 166 -3.57 11.87 5.80
C LEU A 166 -5.06 12.23 5.76
N GLU A 167 -5.57 12.91 6.79
CA GLU A 167 -6.96 13.37 6.83
C GLU A 167 -7.27 14.42 5.76
N GLU A 168 -6.33 15.30 5.44
CA GLU A 168 -6.45 16.29 4.36
C GLU A 168 -6.54 15.60 3.00
N LEU A 169 -5.67 14.62 2.73
CA LEU A 169 -5.73 13.82 1.51
C LEU A 169 -7.02 13.02 1.42
N SER A 170 -7.41 12.33 2.50
CA SER A 170 -8.62 11.50 2.55
C SER A 170 -9.90 12.31 2.32
N ARG A 171 -9.97 13.56 2.81
CA ARG A 171 -11.14 14.43 2.59
C ARG A 171 -11.26 14.92 1.14
N LEU A 172 -10.15 14.96 0.44
CA LEU A 172 -10.13 15.34 -0.97
C LEU A 172 -10.54 14.19 -1.88
N CYS A 173 -10.23 12.94 -1.50
CA CYS A 173 -10.57 11.72 -2.24
C CYS A 173 -12.01 11.27 -1.98
#